data_e39d8f9dbd1ff93a98b98ec740ccbb2a
#
_entry.id   e39d8f9dbd1ff93a98b98ec740ccbb2a
#
_cell.length_a   1.000
_cell.length_b   1.000
_cell.length_c   1.000
_cell.angle_alpha   90.00
_cell.angle_beta   90.00
_cell.angle_gamma   90.00
#
_symmetry.space_group_name_H-M   'P 1'
#
loop_
_entity.id
_entity.type
_entity.pdbx_description
1 polymer ?
#
loop_
_entity_poly.entity_id
_entity_poly.type
_entity_poly.pdbx_seq_one_letter_code
_entity_poly.pdbx_strand_id
1 'polypeptide(L)'
;MSNEGSAIAAERLAARVEREGPVLKLETGGIGVFCPELAGKVDKENSEHLYVVESLADLFRRHERVRWTEVRSLIATRSAELTGAQNLEALQSRMRQALDALCGRALDATPAVWKVMAHPLIPMVIEGLDARGTAAIERALHLRYTTQVEQVIHRRHLLRNFLVGRGESRAIAAELKRRVRSGRSALDYAQSLLTLRERIGLDKVTYLVTVQLIAISGVPGMMAACLLLAMQMHPHWRQRIEEEFAPLSDAEIHALPMARIPCTMRFLKEVMRLYSTPFNNRRVAACDLQVEGQAITEGTVFELSSFIQHRSAKYWDDPLQFDPDRWLPERRKRTAGIYVPYGFPTRSCVGSAVGNAQLVLLCALLAREFRFTPSADYRPEVRMEGFAIPAALHGTFSRRTAGA
;
A
#
# COMPACT_ATOMS: atom_id res chain seq x y z
N MET A 1 6.44 17.99 15.78
CA MET A 1 5.59 18.96 15.04
C MET A 1 4.17 18.46 15.18
N SER A 2 3.24 19.30 15.61
CA SER A 2 1.87 18.95 15.95
C SER A 2 1.05 18.50 14.74
N ASN A 3 0.06 17.61 14.95
CA ASN A 3 -0.84 17.05 13.93
C ASN A 3 -1.48 18.09 13.00
N GLU A 4 -1.76 19.29 13.47
CA GLU A 4 -2.26 20.40 12.67
C GLU A 4 -1.29 20.82 11.55
N GLY A 5 0.02 20.65 11.75
CA GLY A 5 1.02 21.06 10.75
C GLY A 5 1.00 20.28 9.44
N SER A 6 0.60 19.01 9.45
CA SER A 6 0.67 18.13 8.28
C SER A 6 -0.59 18.20 7.39
N ALA A 7 -1.78 18.24 7.99
CA ALA A 7 -3.03 18.52 7.25
C ALA A 7 -2.97 19.92 6.64
N ILE A 8 -2.53 20.91 7.43
CA ILE A 8 -2.29 22.29 6.99
C ILE A 8 -1.26 22.34 5.86
N ALA A 9 -0.22 21.52 5.86
CA ALA A 9 0.78 21.49 4.80
C ALA A 9 0.18 20.95 3.48
N ALA A 10 -0.65 19.89 3.53
CA ALA A 10 -1.33 19.36 2.34
C ALA A 10 -2.36 20.33 1.78
N GLU A 11 -3.12 20.99 2.63
CA GLU A 11 -4.08 22.04 2.25
C GLU A 11 -3.39 23.28 1.68
N ARG A 12 -2.29 23.74 2.30
CA ARG A 12 -1.46 24.82 1.79
C ARG A 12 -0.88 24.50 0.41
N LEU A 13 -0.43 23.27 0.21
CA LEU A 13 0.08 22.84 -1.08
C LEU A 13 -1.03 22.81 -2.14
N ALA A 14 -2.22 22.31 -1.81
CA ALA A 14 -3.38 22.36 -2.70
C ALA A 14 -3.75 23.80 -3.07
N ALA A 15 -3.81 24.72 -2.11
CA ALA A 15 -4.07 26.13 -2.34
C ALA A 15 -2.97 26.81 -3.17
N ARG A 16 -1.71 26.38 -3.04
CA ARG A 16 -0.62 26.85 -3.92
C ARG A 16 -0.81 26.37 -5.36
N VAL A 17 -1.19 25.11 -5.56
CA VAL A 17 -1.48 24.55 -6.89
C VAL A 17 -2.59 25.34 -7.59
N GLU A 18 -3.64 25.70 -6.88
CA GLU A 18 -4.73 26.53 -7.41
C GLU A 18 -4.27 27.95 -7.82
N ARG A 19 -3.40 28.55 -7.04
CA ARG A 19 -2.92 29.92 -7.20
C ARG A 19 -1.77 30.06 -8.19
N GLU A 20 -0.79 29.16 -8.12
CA GLU A 20 0.52 29.26 -8.81
C GLU A 20 0.60 28.33 -10.03
N GLY A 21 -0.38 27.43 -10.20
CA GLY A 21 -0.43 26.47 -11.29
C GLY A 21 0.06 25.05 -10.90
N PRO A 22 -0.06 24.10 -11.83
CA PRO A 22 0.13 22.69 -11.53
C PRO A 22 1.59 22.23 -11.42
N VAL A 23 2.55 23.07 -11.75
CA VAL A 23 4.00 22.79 -11.61
C VAL A 23 4.59 23.79 -10.65
N LEU A 24 5.07 23.29 -9.51
CA LEU A 24 5.56 24.15 -8.43
C LEU A 24 6.98 23.76 -8.04
N LYS A 25 7.81 24.79 -7.77
CA LYS A 25 9.04 24.59 -7.04
C LYS A 25 8.72 24.33 -5.57
N LEU A 26 9.18 23.20 -5.04
CA LEU A 26 8.94 22.81 -3.65
C LEU A 26 9.98 23.42 -2.71
N GLU A 27 9.62 23.61 -1.45
CA GLU A 27 10.55 24.10 -0.41
C GLU A 27 11.76 23.16 -0.20
N THR A 28 11.58 21.88 -0.56
CA THR A 28 12.63 20.86 -0.55
C THR A 28 13.64 20.99 -1.68
N GLY A 29 13.47 21.98 -2.59
CA GLY A 29 14.28 22.16 -3.79
C GLY A 29 13.87 21.32 -4.99
N GLY A 30 12.88 20.43 -4.82
CA GLY A 30 12.31 19.61 -5.90
C GLY A 30 11.21 20.32 -6.66
N ILE A 31 10.62 19.61 -7.64
CA ILE A 31 9.51 20.09 -8.47
C ILE A 31 8.30 19.20 -8.23
N GLY A 32 7.18 19.84 -7.86
CA GLY A 32 5.89 19.16 -7.76
C GLY A 32 5.11 19.28 -9.08
N VAL A 33 4.57 18.17 -9.57
CA VAL A 33 3.68 18.11 -10.74
C VAL A 33 2.32 17.57 -10.29
N PHE A 34 1.33 18.45 -10.22
CA PHE A 34 0.04 18.19 -9.58
C PHE A 34 -1.15 18.18 -10.53
N CYS A 35 -0.90 18.18 -11.84
CA CYS A 35 -1.90 18.02 -12.88
C CYS A 35 -1.85 16.59 -13.43
N PRO A 36 -2.98 15.85 -13.48
CA PRO A 36 -3.01 14.45 -13.94
C PRO A 36 -2.45 14.26 -15.35
N GLU A 37 -2.82 15.13 -16.26
CA GLU A 37 -2.40 15.08 -17.65
C GLU A 37 -0.87 15.22 -17.75
N LEU A 38 -0.32 16.19 -17.03
CA LEU A 38 1.10 16.47 -17.02
C LEU A 38 1.88 15.42 -16.23
N ALA A 39 1.38 15.01 -15.09
CA ALA A 39 2.01 13.95 -14.29
C ALA A 39 2.11 12.63 -15.07
N GLY A 40 1.04 12.23 -15.79
CA GLY A 40 1.03 11.07 -16.65
C GLY A 40 1.99 11.22 -17.84
N LYS A 41 2.06 12.41 -18.45
CA LYS A 41 2.98 12.71 -19.54
C LYS A 41 4.44 12.66 -19.08
N VAL A 42 4.76 13.35 -17.97
CA VAL A 42 6.13 13.35 -17.38
C VAL A 42 6.60 11.93 -17.05
N ASP A 43 5.74 11.14 -16.38
CA ASP A 43 6.09 9.77 -16.00
C ASP A 43 6.26 8.87 -17.23
N LYS A 44 5.45 9.04 -18.29
CA LYS A 44 5.51 8.25 -19.52
C LYS A 44 6.69 8.62 -20.42
N GLU A 45 6.86 9.92 -20.73
CA GLU A 45 7.89 10.38 -21.65
C GLU A 45 9.30 10.26 -21.05
N ASN A 46 9.41 10.30 -19.74
CA ASN A 46 10.69 10.24 -19.04
C ASN A 46 10.89 8.94 -18.26
N SER A 47 10.12 7.89 -18.55
CA SER A 47 10.16 6.64 -17.78
C SER A 47 11.54 5.98 -17.73
N GLU A 48 12.37 6.16 -18.76
CA GLU A 48 13.74 5.66 -18.83
C GLU A 48 14.74 6.59 -18.13
N HIS A 49 14.37 7.86 -17.94
CA HIS A 49 15.19 8.91 -17.35
C HIS A 49 14.78 9.30 -15.92
N LEU A 50 13.74 8.68 -15.39
CA LEU A 50 13.29 8.89 -14.01
C LEU A 50 13.54 7.64 -13.18
N TYR A 51 14.32 7.78 -12.11
CA TYR A 51 14.55 6.72 -11.14
C TYR A 51 13.65 6.90 -9.91
N VAL A 52 13.33 5.78 -9.26
CA VAL A 52 12.74 5.83 -7.92
C VAL A 52 13.83 6.29 -6.95
N VAL A 53 13.52 7.30 -6.14
CA VAL A 53 14.42 7.77 -5.08
C VAL A 53 14.63 6.62 -4.12
N GLU A 54 15.82 6.17 -3.97
CA GLU A 54 16.40 5.30 -2.95
C GLU A 54 17.30 4.20 -3.54
N SER A 55 17.97 3.47 -2.67
CA SER A 55 19.01 2.46 -2.91
C SER A 55 18.74 1.41 -4.03
N LEU A 56 17.47 1.27 -4.46
CA LEU A 56 17.12 0.45 -5.64
C LEU A 56 17.74 0.99 -6.94
N ALA A 57 17.75 2.31 -7.11
CA ALA A 57 18.33 2.94 -8.30
C ALA A 57 19.82 2.66 -8.40
N ASP A 58 20.55 2.73 -7.27
CA ASP A 58 21.97 2.42 -7.24
C ASP A 58 22.27 0.95 -7.51
N LEU A 59 21.39 0.05 -7.07
CA LEU A 59 21.51 -1.37 -7.36
C LEU A 59 21.44 -1.64 -8.87
N PHE A 60 20.55 -0.94 -9.59
CA PHE A 60 20.33 -1.14 -11.03
C PHE A 60 21.25 -0.28 -11.89
N ARG A 61 21.71 0.88 -11.42
CA ARG A 61 22.74 1.69 -12.09
C ARG A 61 24.09 0.97 -12.20
N ARG A 62 24.47 0.23 -11.17
CA ARG A 62 25.78 -0.46 -11.10
C ARG A 62 25.78 -1.82 -11.80
N HIS A 63 24.62 -2.35 -12.20
CA HIS A 63 24.47 -3.68 -12.75
C HIS A 63 23.57 -3.65 -13.99
N GLU A 64 24.18 -3.44 -15.15
CA GLU A 64 23.54 -3.53 -16.48
C GLU A 64 22.91 -4.92 -16.77
N ARG A 65 23.16 -5.92 -15.92
CA ARG A 65 22.77 -7.31 -16.11
C ARG A 65 21.29 -7.60 -15.89
N VAL A 66 20.56 -6.75 -15.14
CA VAL A 66 19.12 -6.91 -14.88
C VAL A 66 18.45 -5.57 -14.92
N ARG A 67 17.43 -5.41 -15.77
CA ARG A 67 16.64 -4.19 -15.87
C ARG A 67 15.52 -4.17 -14.83
N TRP A 68 15.19 -3.00 -14.31
CA TRP A 68 14.06 -2.85 -13.40
C TRP A 68 12.73 -3.36 -14.01
N THR A 69 12.51 -3.15 -15.31
CA THR A 69 11.32 -3.64 -16.02
C THR A 69 11.20 -5.17 -15.97
N GLU A 70 12.33 -5.88 -16.01
CA GLU A 70 12.35 -7.35 -15.88
C GLU A 70 11.94 -7.77 -14.46
N VAL A 71 12.48 -7.13 -13.42
CA VAL A 71 12.09 -7.39 -12.03
C VAL A 71 10.60 -7.12 -11.82
N ARG A 72 10.09 -6.01 -12.36
CA ARG A 72 8.65 -5.69 -12.33
C ARG A 72 7.81 -6.75 -13.01
N SER A 73 8.24 -7.25 -14.17
CA SER A 73 7.51 -8.31 -14.90
C SER A 73 7.43 -9.59 -14.06
N LEU A 74 8.53 -10.02 -13.46
CA LEU A 74 8.55 -11.20 -12.59
C LEU A 74 7.58 -11.05 -11.39
N ILE A 75 7.58 -9.88 -10.76
CA ILE A 75 6.69 -9.59 -9.63
C ILE A 75 5.23 -9.52 -10.10
N ALA A 76 4.94 -8.86 -11.24
CA ALA A 76 3.58 -8.74 -11.77
C ALA A 76 2.99 -10.11 -12.15
N THR A 77 3.75 -10.95 -12.83
CA THR A 77 3.35 -12.34 -13.16
C THR A 77 3.04 -13.12 -11.87
N ARG A 78 3.94 -13.06 -10.88
CA ARG A 78 3.72 -13.72 -9.60
C ARG A 78 2.53 -13.17 -8.85
N SER A 79 2.29 -11.85 -8.88
CA SER A 79 1.10 -11.23 -8.28
C SER A 79 -0.19 -11.79 -8.86
N ALA A 80 -0.26 -12.00 -10.17
CA ALA A 80 -1.42 -12.60 -10.82
C ALA A 80 -1.64 -14.05 -10.38
N GLU A 81 -0.58 -14.85 -10.29
CA GLU A 81 -0.66 -16.25 -9.81
C GLU A 81 -1.08 -16.33 -8.33
N LEU A 82 -0.59 -15.41 -7.49
CA LEU A 82 -0.92 -15.34 -6.07
C LEU A 82 -2.38 -14.91 -5.79
N THR A 83 -3.10 -14.36 -6.78
CA THR A 83 -4.54 -14.09 -6.67
C THR A 83 -5.42 -15.27 -7.08
N GLY A 84 -4.87 -16.43 -7.34
CA GLY A 84 -5.64 -17.67 -7.53
C GLY A 84 -6.42 -18.08 -6.27
N ALA A 85 -7.58 -18.71 -6.45
CA ALA A 85 -8.54 -18.98 -5.37
C ALA A 85 -7.93 -19.71 -4.16
N GLN A 86 -7.10 -20.72 -4.39
CA GLN A 86 -6.42 -21.47 -3.31
C GLN A 86 -5.49 -20.58 -2.45
N ASN A 87 -4.76 -19.65 -3.09
CA ASN A 87 -3.88 -18.72 -2.37
C ASN A 87 -4.70 -17.70 -1.58
N LEU A 88 -5.83 -17.24 -2.12
CA LEU A 88 -6.74 -16.31 -1.46
C LEU A 88 -7.46 -16.98 -0.29
N GLU A 89 -7.83 -18.25 -0.38
CA GLU A 89 -8.34 -19.05 0.74
C GLU A 89 -7.32 -19.09 1.88
N ALA A 90 -6.08 -19.45 1.56
CA ALA A 90 -4.99 -19.48 2.54
C ALA A 90 -4.71 -18.10 3.16
N LEU A 91 -4.76 -17.03 2.36
CA LEU A 91 -4.62 -15.65 2.83
C LEU A 91 -5.76 -15.26 3.77
N GLN A 92 -7.01 -15.52 3.36
CA GLN A 92 -8.20 -15.23 4.18
C GLN A 92 -8.17 -15.98 5.50
N SER A 93 -7.77 -17.26 5.49
CA SER A 93 -7.62 -18.08 6.70
C SER A 93 -6.63 -17.46 7.68
N ARG A 94 -5.45 -17.01 7.21
CA ARG A 94 -4.47 -16.32 8.05
C ARG A 94 -4.99 -14.98 8.59
N MET A 95 -5.70 -14.19 7.76
CA MET A 95 -6.33 -12.94 8.19
C MET A 95 -7.41 -13.19 9.24
N ARG A 96 -8.24 -14.24 9.05
CA ARG A 96 -9.27 -14.67 10.01
C ARG A 96 -8.66 -15.01 11.37
N GLN A 97 -7.59 -15.81 11.40
CA GLN A 97 -6.86 -16.16 12.62
C GLN A 97 -6.28 -14.91 13.31
N ALA A 98 -5.76 -13.97 12.53
CA ALA A 98 -5.22 -12.72 13.09
C ALA A 98 -6.33 -11.85 13.70
N LEU A 99 -7.52 -11.77 13.08
CA LEU A 99 -8.68 -11.05 13.63
C LEU A 99 -9.23 -11.74 14.88
N ASP A 100 -9.31 -13.08 14.88
CA ASP A 100 -9.74 -13.86 16.05
C ASP A 100 -8.89 -13.56 17.28
N ALA A 101 -7.59 -13.46 17.11
CA ALA A 101 -6.65 -13.14 18.19
C ALA A 101 -6.87 -11.73 18.78
N LEU A 102 -7.58 -10.85 18.09
CA LEU A 102 -7.93 -9.50 18.56
C LEU A 102 -9.27 -9.46 19.30
N CYS A 103 -10.15 -10.46 19.14
CA CYS A 103 -11.49 -10.44 19.72
C CYS A 103 -11.47 -10.36 21.23
N GLY A 104 -12.43 -9.60 21.79
CA GLY A 104 -12.61 -9.41 23.24
C GLY A 104 -11.58 -8.51 23.93
N ARG A 105 -10.67 -7.89 23.17
CA ARG A 105 -9.64 -6.99 23.72
C ARG A 105 -9.94 -5.54 23.34
N ALA A 106 -9.88 -4.65 24.33
CA ALA A 106 -9.81 -3.22 24.07
C ALA A 106 -8.42 -2.87 23.47
N LEU A 107 -8.40 -2.23 22.33
CA LEU A 107 -7.15 -1.96 21.58
C LEU A 107 -7.28 -0.71 20.69
N ASP A 108 -6.14 -0.20 20.23
CA ASP A 108 -6.08 0.67 19.06
C ASP A 108 -6.12 -0.20 17.79
N ALA A 109 -7.18 -0.02 16.99
CA ALA A 109 -7.40 -0.84 15.79
C ALA A 109 -6.39 -0.52 14.68
N THR A 110 -5.80 0.67 14.62
CA THR A 110 -4.85 1.04 13.57
C THR A 110 -3.62 0.12 13.53
N PRO A 111 -2.83 -0.02 14.61
CA PRO A 111 -1.72 -0.97 14.64
C PRO A 111 -2.18 -2.43 14.60
N ALA A 112 -3.37 -2.75 15.11
CA ALA A 112 -3.89 -4.10 15.12
C ALA A 112 -4.27 -4.58 13.71
N VAL A 113 -5.04 -3.78 12.97
CA VAL A 113 -5.42 -4.07 11.57
C VAL A 113 -4.19 -4.05 10.64
N TRP A 114 -3.21 -3.19 10.92
CA TRP A 114 -1.94 -3.25 10.22
C TRP A 114 -1.30 -4.65 10.30
N LYS A 115 -1.26 -5.29 11.48
CA LYS A 115 -0.76 -6.66 11.62
C LYS A 115 -1.60 -7.67 10.85
N VAL A 116 -2.94 -7.54 10.89
CA VAL A 116 -3.87 -8.38 10.13
C VAL A 116 -3.59 -8.31 8.62
N MET A 117 -3.10 -7.19 8.12
CA MET A 117 -2.78 -7.03 6.70
C MET A 117 -1.35 -7.46 6.37
N ALA A 118 -0.36 -7.08 7.16
CA ALA A 118 1.05 -7.28 6.83
C ALA A 118 1.52 -8.72 7.08
N HIS A 119 1.23 -9.29 8.25
CA HIS A 119 1.76 -10.61 8.63
C HIS A 119 1.25 -11.76 7.73
N PRO A 120 -0.06 -11.84 7.37
CA PRO A 120 -0.57 -12.86 6.46
C PRO A 120 0.05 -12.85 5.05
N LEU A 121 0.66 -11.74 4.63
CA LEU A 121 1.35 -11.62 3.34
C LEU A 121 2.78 -12.18 3.36
N ILE A 122 3.40 -12.41 4.54
CA ILE A 122 4.77 -12.90 4.64
C ILE A 122 4.98 -14.17 3.80
N PRO A 123 4.13 -15.22 3.89
CA PRO A 123 4.30 -16.42 3.07
C PRO A 123 4.16 -16.20 1.57
N MET A 124 3.43 -15.15 1.14
CA MET A 124 3.35 -14.78 -0.28
C MET A 124 4.62 -14.10 -0.77
N VAL A 125 5.38 -13.48 0.15
CA VAL A 125 6.69 -12.89 -0.17
C VAL A 125 7.78 -13.94 -0.10
N ILE A 126 7.83 -14.69 1.00
CA ILE A 126 8.78 -15.78 1.23
C ILE A 126 8.16 -16.85 2.14
N GLU A 127 7.91 -18.01 1.59
CA GLU A 127 7.39 -19.19 2.28
C GLU A 127 8.54 -20.04 2.86
N GLY A 128 8.23 -20.88 3.83
CA GLY A 128 9.15 -21.90 4.34
C GLY A 128 10.14 -21.41 5.38
N LEU A 129 9.95 -20.21 5.92
CA LEU A 129 10.73 -19.74 7.06
C LEU A 129 10.48 -20.60 8.30
N ASP A 130 11.52 -20.82 9.08
CA ASP A 130 11.35 -21.36 10.43
C ASP A 130 10.78 -20.30 11.40
N ALA A 131 10.44 -20.71 12.62
CA ALA A 131 9.86 -19.81 13.62
C ALA A 131 10.78 -18.61 13.95
N ARG A 132 12.11 -18.82 13.95
CA ARG A 132 13.08 -17.73 14.20
C ARG A 132 13.15 -16.75 13.03
N GLY A 133 13.13 -17.26 11.81
CA GLY A 133 13.10 -16.45 10.58
C GLY A 133 11.83 -15.64 10.48
N THR A 134 10.68 -16.25 10.72
CA THR A 134 9.37 -15.54 10.75
C THR A 134 9.39 -14.42 11.79
N ALA A 135 9.81 -14.71 13.03
CA ALA A 135 9.91 -13.69 14.06
C ALA A 135 10.92 -12.56 13.73
N ALA A 136 11.99 -12.86 12.98
CA ALA A 136 12.92 -11.83 12.55
C ALA A 136 12.28 -10.89 11.52
N ILE A 137 11.51 -11.42 10.58
CA ILE A 137 10.76 -10.63 9.59
C ILE A 137 9.66 -9.80 10.28
N GLU A 138 8.87 -10.39 11.16
CA GLU A 138 7.83 -9.68 11.90
C GLU A 138 8.39 -8.50 12.70
N ARG A 139 9.54 -8.67 13.36
CA ARG A 139 10.23 -7.55 14.04
C ARG A 139 10.66 -6.46 13.07
N ALA A 140 11.13 -6.83 11.87
CA ALA A 140 11.52 -5.86 10.86
C ALA A 140 10.32 -5.10 10.30
N LEU A 141 9.20 -5.78 10.05
CA LEU A 141 7.94 -5.16 9.63
C LEU A 141 7.44 -4.19 10.70
N HIS A 142 7.42 -4.61 11.97
CA HIS A 142 7.01 -3.76 13.07
C HIS A 142 7.90 -2.53 13.24
N LEU A 143 9.21 -2.69 13.11
CA LEU A 143 10.15 -1.56 13.14
C LEU A 143 9.88 -0.55 12.02
N ARG A 144 9.58 -1.01 10.81
CA ARG A 144 9.21 -0.14 9.68
C ARG A 144 7.90 0.58 9.93
N TYR A 145 6.90 -0.15 10.44
CA TYR A 145 5.62 0.45 10.82
C TYR A 145 5.83 1.59 11.83
N THR A 146 6.51 1.34 12.93
CA THR A 146 6.74 2.36 13.97
C THR A 146 7.55 3.55 13.43
N THR A 147 8.52 3.30 12.56
CA THR A 147 9.33 4.36 11.97
C THR A 147 8.53 5.21 10.97
N GLN A 148 7.68 4.59 10.16
CA GLN A 148 6.89 5.27 9.14
C GLN A 148 5.67 5.99 9.73
N VAL A 149 5.00 5.36 10.69
CA VAL A 149 3.73 5.86 11.24
C VAL A 149 3.95 6.71 12.49
N GLU A 150 4.84 6.29 13.37
CA GLU A 150 5.11 7.01 14.62
C GLU A 150 6.21 8.06 14.44
N GLN A 151 6.90 8.08 13.29
CA GLN A 151 8.00 9.01 12.95
C GLN A 151 9.10 9.09 14.04
N VAL A 152 9.21 8.05 14.85
CA VAL A 152 10.14 7.99 15.98
C VAL A 152 11.50 7.49 15.50
N ILE A 153 12.30 8.40 14.97
CA ILE A 153 13.72 8.12 14.66
C ILE A 153 14.59 8.65 15.81
N HIS A 154 14.82 7.81 16.80
CA HIS A 154 15.83 8.13 17.82
C HIS A 154 17.20 7.59 17.43
N ARG A 155 18.24 8.45 17.43
CA ARG A 155 19.64 8.05 17.18
C ARG A 155 20.10 6.86 18.02
N ARG A 156 19.63 6.76 19.27
CA ARG A 156 19.89 5.61 20.16
C ARG A 156 19.31 4.27 19.68
N HIS A 157 18.43 4.28 18.67
CA HIS A 157 17.87 3.06 18.09
C HIS A 157 18.59 2.59 16.82
N LEU A 158 19.62 3.31 16.33
CA LEU A 158 20.35 2.95 15.11
C LEU A 158 20.95 1.53 15.18
N LEU A 159 21.57 1.17 16.31
CA LEU A 159 22.12 -0.16 16.51
C LEU A 159 21.02 -1.23 16.49
N ARG A 160 19.90 -0.98 17.18
CA ARG A 160 18.73 -1.90 17.16
C ARG A 160 18.21 -2.07 15.74
N ASN A 161 18.04 -0.98 15.00
CA ASN A 161 17.55 -1.00 13.62
C ASN A 161 18.48 -1.79 12.70
N PHE A 162 19.78 -1.60 12.85
CA PHE A 162 20.80 -2.35 12.14
C PHE A 162 20.74 -3.85 12.46
N LEU A 163 20.66 -4.22 13.75
CA LEU A 163 20.57 -5.63 14.17
C LEU A 163 19.30 -6.31 13.67
N VAL A 164 18.14 -5.61 13.70
CA VAL A 164 16.87 -6.11 13.17
C VAL A 164 16.97 -6.35 11.67
N GLY A 165 17.50 -5.39 10.90
CA GLY A 165 17.70 -5.53 9.45
C GLY A 165 18.68 -6.67 9.10
N ARG A 166 19.76 -6.86 9.88
CA ARG A 166 20.65 -8.02 9.71
C ARG A 166 19.97 -9.34 10.01
N GLY A 167 19.10 -9.38 11.03
CA GLY A 167 18.29 -10.56 11.36
C GLY A 167 17.38 -10.99 10.23
N GLU A 168 16.65 -10.04 9.66
CA GLU A 168 15.79 -10.24 8.49
C GLU A 168 16.57 -10.74 7.29
N SER A 169 17.66 -10.03 6.90
CA SER A 169 18.48 -10.42 5.74
C SER A 169 19.08 -11.81 5.89
N ARG A 170 19.49 -12.20 7.11
CA ARG A 170 19.99 -13.57 7.39
C ARG A 170 18.89 -14.61 7.24
N ALA A 171 17.68 -14.34 7.73
CA ALA A 171 16.55 -15.25 7.61
C ALA A 171 16.18 -15.49 6.14
N ILE A 172 16.08 -14.43 5.34
CA ILE A 172 15.82 -14.51 3.90
C ILE A 172 16.93 -15.31 3.21
N ALA A 173 18.20 -14.93 3.42
CA ALA A 173 19.34 -15.58 2.77
C ALA A 173 19.45 -17.07 3.15
N ALA A 174 19.12 -17.44 4.39
CA ALA A 174 19.13 -18.82 4.83
C ALA A 174 18.08 -19.66 4.09
N GLU A 175 16.85 -19.13 3.94
CA GLU A 175 15.78 -19.79 3.19
C GLU A 175 16.14 -19.90 1.71
N LEU A 176 16.61 -18.84 1.06
CA LEU A 176 17.03 -18.87 -0.33
C LEU A 176 18.16 -19.89 -0.58
N LYS A 177 19.17 -19.95 0.31
CA LYS A 177 20.23 -20.95 0.26
C LYS A 177 19.69 -22.37 0.42
N ARG A 178 18.70 -22.56 1.30
CA ARG A 178 18.05 -23.87 1.52
C ARG A 178 17.32 -24.32 0.25
N ARG A 179 16.56 -23.42 -0.41
CA ARG A 179 15.89 -23.72 -1.69
C ARG A 179 16.87 -24.11 -2.78
N VAL A 180 17.96 -23.35 -2.95
CA VAL A 180 19.01 -23.68 -3.93
C VAL A 180 19.60 -25.07 -3.71
N ARG A 181 19.89 -25.44 -2.44
CA ARG A 181 20.48 -26.75 -2.12
C ARG A 181 19.51 -27.92 -2.30
N SER A 182 18.24 -27.73 -1.93
CA SER A 182 17.24 -28.81 -1.94
C SER A 182 16.48 -28.92 -3.27
N GLY A 183 16.62 -27.97 -4.17
CA GLY A 183 15.80 -27.88 -5.39
C GLY A 183 14.31 -27.56 -5.12
N ARG A 184 13.95 -27.22 -3.87
CA ARG A 184 12.57 -26.89 -3.50
C ARG A 184 12.12 -25.62 -4.21
N SER A 185 10.93 -25.67 -4.79
CA SER A 185 10.21 -24.51 -5.34
C SER A 185 9.06 -24.10 -4.43
N ALA A 186 8.67 -22.83 -4.46
CA ALA A 186 7.53 -22.28 -3.74
C ALA A 186 6.76 -21.27 -4.63
N LEU A 187 5.47 -21.09 -4.35
CA LEU A 187 4.66 -20.10 -5.06
C LEU A 187 4.68 -18.77 -4.28
N ASP A 188 5.81 -18.06 -4.38
CA ASP A 188 6.02 -16.77 -3.72
C ASP A 188 6.90 -15.83 -4.55
N TYR A 189 7.01 -14.56 -4.13
CA TYR A 189 7.87 -13.58 -4.82
C TYR A 189 9.34 -13.95 -4.75
N ALA A 190 9.80 -14.54 -3.64
CA ALA A 190 11.20 -14.92 -3.45
C ALA A 190 11.64 -15.96 -4.49
N GLN A 191 10.76 -16.91 -4.86
CA GLN A 191 11.05 -17.89 -5.90
C GLN A 191 11.21 -17.25 -7.28
N SER A 192 10.33 -16.30 -7.64
CA SER A 192 10.45 -15.57 -8.91
C SER A 192 11.74 -14.77 -8.97
N LEU A 193 12.11 -14.10 -7.87
CA LEU A 193 13.34 -13.32 -7.81
C LEU A 193 14.59 -14.19 -7.76
N LEU A 194 14.50 -15.42 -7.25
CA LEU A 194 15.62 -16.36 -7.19
C LEU A 194 16.12 -16.78 -8.58
N THR A 195 15.30 -16.67 -9.62
CA THR A 195 15.70 -16.91 -11.02
C THR A 195 16.82 -15.97 -11.48
N LEU A 196 16.96 -14.81 -10.83
CA LEU A 196 17.99 -13.81 -11.17
C LEU A 196 19.36 -14.10 -10.53
N ARG A 197 19.47 -15.11 -9.64
CA ARG A 197 20.66 -15.32 -8.77
C ARG A 197 21.98 -15.47 -9.53
N GLU A 198 21.96 -16.14 -10.70
CA GLU A 198 23.17 -16.36 -11.50
C GLU A 198 23.70 -15.07 -12.14
N ARG A 199 22.82 -14.07 -12.29
CA ARG A 199 23.14 -12.79 -12.93
C ARG A 199 23.57 -11.72 -11.93
N ILE A 200 22.94 -11.69 -10.75
CA ILE A 200 23.12 -10.60 -9.78
C ILE A 200 23.65 -11.07 -8.40
N GLY A 201 23.74 -12.37 -8.18
CA GLY A 201 24.15 -12.93 -6.89
C GLY A 201 23.00 -13.04 -5.87
N LEU A 202 23.17 -13.92 -4.90
CA LEU A 202 22.14 -14.24 -3.91
C LEU A 202 21.91 -13.10 -2.89
N ASP A 203 22.90 -12.32 -2.58
CA ASP A 203 22.83 -11.16 -1.71
C ASP A 203 21.91 -10.08 -2.28
N LYS A 204 21.96 -9.83 -3.58
CA LYS A 204 21.05 -8.89 -4.24
C LYS A 204 19.65 -9.44 -4.39
N VAL A 205 19.49 -10.74 -4.63
CA VAL A 205 18.17 -11.38 -4.56
C VAL A 205 17.59 -11.25 -3.15
N THR A 206 18.39 -11.45 -2.10
CA THR A 206 17.98 -11.23 -0.71
C THR A 206 17.48 -9.80 -0.49
N TYR A 207 18.18 -8.82 -1.05
CA TYR A 207 17.75 -7.42 -1.00
C TYR A 207 16.42 -7.18 -1.74
N LEU A 208 16.23 -7.75 -2.93
CA LEU A 208 14.98 -7.64 -3.68
C LEU A 208 13.78 -8.24 -2.91
N VAL A 209 13.98 -9.36 -2.20
CA VAL A 209 12.96 -9.94 -1.30
C VAL A 209 12.67 -8.99 -0.14
N THR A 210 13.71 -8.40 0.47
CA THR A 210 13.53 -7.38 1.51
C THR A 210 12.68 -6.20 1.03
N VAL A 211 12.86 -5.77 -0.22
CA VAL A 211 12.04 -4.69 -0.83
C VAL A 211 10.55 -5.09 -0.91
N GLN A 212 10.24 -6.36 -1.22
CA GLN A 212 8.85 -6.82 -1.19
C GLN A 212 8.27 -6.79 0.24
N LEU A 213 9.07 -7.14 1.25
CA LEU A 213 8.66 -7.02 2.65
C LEU A 213 8.46 -5.55 3.07
N ILE A 214 9.29 -4.64 2.57
CA ILE A 214 9.07 -3.18 2.77
C ILE A 214 7.72 -2.76 2.16
N ALA A 215 7.41 -3.22 0.95
CA ALA A 215 6.18 -2.85 0.25
C ALA A 215 4.91 -3.25 1.02
N ILE A 216 4.92 -4.42 1.69
CA ILE A 216 3.78 -4.88 2.50
C ILE A 216 3.75 -4.30 3.92
N SER A 217 4.82 -3.63 4.36
CA SER A 217 4.95 -3.17 5.76
C SER A 217 4.16 -1.92 6.11
N GLY A 218 3.70 -1.16 5.15
CA GLY A 218 3.04 0.13 5.42
C GLY A 218 1.66 0.24 4.77
N VAL A 219 1.63 0.40 3.46
CA VAL A 219 0.46 0.79 2.68
C VAL A 219 -0.77 -0.10 2.89
N PRO A 220 -0.70 -1.46 2.82
CA PRO A 220 -1.89 -2.29 2.97
C PRO A 220 -2.58 -2.10 4.32
N GLY A 221 -1.78 -2.02 5.40
CA GLY A 221 -2.30 -1.84 6.75
C GLY A 221 -2.94 -0.47 6.97
N MET A 222 -2.32 0.60 6.45
CA MET A 222 -2.90 1.95 6.56
C MET A 222 -4.21 2.07 5.78
N MET A 223 -4.26 1.50 4.58
CA MET A 223 -5.47 1.48 3.77
C MET A 223 -6.61 0.70 4.47
N ALA A 224 -6.29 -0.43 5.11
CA ALA A 224 -7.25 -1.21 5.87
C ALA A 224 -7.74 -0.48 7.13
N ALA A 225 -6.88 0.27 7.81
CA ALA A 225 -7.30 1.11 8.94
C ALA A 225 -8.25 2.24 8.48
N CYS A 226 -7.97 2.88 7.33
CA CYS A 226 -8.87 3.87 6.74
C CYS A 226 -10.19 3.23 6.27
N LEU A 227 -10.15 2.02 5.72
CA LEU A 227 -11.34 1.25 5.37
C LEU A 227 -12.21 0.98 6.62
N LEU A 228 -11.61 0.50 7.69
CA LEU A 228 -12.30 0.24 8.95
C LEU A 228 -12.93 1.51 9.51
N LEU A 229 -12.19 2.62 9.53
CA LEU A 229 -12.71 3.93 9.93
C LEU A 229 -13.89 4.35 9.07
N ALA A 230 -13.78 4.27 7.74
CA ALA A 230 -14.85 4.64 6.82
C ALA A 230 -16.12 3.79 7.06
N MET A 231 -15.98 2.50 7.35
CA MET A 231 -17.11 1.63 7.72
C MET A 231 -17.79 2.09 9.02
N GLN A 232 -17.03 2.63 9.99
CA GLN A 232 -17.61 3.16 11.23
C GLN A 232 -18.32 4.51 11.01
N MET A 233 -17.75 5.37 10.18
CA MET A 233 -18.32 6.69 9.88
C MET A 233 -19.56 6.61 8.98
N HIS A 234 -19.70 5.55 8.18
CA HIS A 234 -20.76 5.38 7.20
C HIS A 234 -21.52 4.04 7.40
N PRO A 235 -22.31 3.90 8.48
CA PRO A 235 -22.95 2.63 8.83
C PRO A 235 -23.92 2.11 7.76
N HIS A 236 -24.55 2.99 6.98
CA HIS A 236 -25.41 2.59 5.87
C HIS A 236 -24.60 1.91 4.74
N TRP A 237 -23.36 2.35 4.46
CA TRP A 237 -22.48 1.68 3.51
C TRP A 237 -21.99 0.35 4.05
N ARG A 238 -21.67 0.27 5.34
CA ARG A 238 -21.33 -1.00 5.99
C ARG A 238 -22.46 -2.02 5.82
N GLN A 239 -23.71 -1.62 6.06
CA GLN A 239 -24.87 -2.50 5.88
C GLN A 239 -24.98 -3.00 4.43
N ARG A 240 -24.86 -2.14 3.43
CA ARG A 240 -24.87 -2.53 2.00
C ARG A 240 -23.75 -3.51 1.65
N ILE A 241 -22.58 -3.36 2.25
CA ILE A 241 -21.48 -4.31 2.09
C ILE A 241 -21.82 -5.64 2.75
N GLU A 242 -22.40 -5.63 3.94
CA GLU A 242 -22.87 -6.84 4.62
C GLU A 242 -23.91 -7.60 3.77
N GLU A 243 -24.87 -6.89 3.18
CA GLU A 243 -25.89 -7.44 2.28
C GLU A 243 -25.27 -8.06 1.00
N GLU A 244 -24.23 -7.47 0.42
CA GLU A 244 -23.54 -8.03 -0.75
C GLU A 244 -22.79 -9.33 -0.43
N PHE A 245 -22.17 -9.43 0.73
CA PHE A 245 -21.41 -10.63 1.11
C PHE A 245 -22.26 -11.73 1.73
N ALA A 246 -23.44 -11.43 2.26
CA ALA A 246 -24.30 -12.42 2.93
C ALA A 246 -24.63 -13.66 2.06
N PRO A 247 -24.98 -13.53 0.76
CA PRO A 247 -25.34 -14.68 -0.08
C PRO A 247 -24.13 -15.41 -0.67
N LEU A 248 -22.88 -14.89 -0.50
CA LEU A 248 -21.70 -15.44 -1.13
C LEU A 248 -21.07 -16.54 -0.28
N SER A 249 -20.75 -17.67 -0.89
CA SER A 249 -19.87 -18.68 -0.30
C SER A 249 -18.41 -18.23 -0.27
N ASP A 250 -17.58 -18.86 0.57
CA ASP A 250 -16.15 -18.58 0.61
C ASP A 250 -15.47 -18.85 -0.74
N ALA A 251 -15.86 -19.92 -1.44
CA ALA A 251 -15.35 -20.23 -2.78
C ALA A 251 -15.67 -19.13 -3.81
N GLU A 252 -16.87 -18.55 -3.75
CA GLU A 252 -17.23 -17.41 -4.62
C GLU A 252 -16.43 -16.15 -4.26
N ILE A 253 -16.18 -15.92 -2.97
CA ILE A 253 -15.35 -14.78 -2.52
C ILE A 253 -13.89 -14.95 -3.00
N HIS A 254 -13.34 -16.16 -2.93
CA HIS A 254 -11.98 -16.46 -3.41
C HIS A 254 -11.85 -16.33 -4.94
N ALA A 255 -12.96 -16.46 -5.67
CA ALA A 255 -12.99 -16.17 -7.12
C ALA A 255 -13.01 -14.66 -7.43
N LEU A 256 -13.00 -13.78 -6.41
CA LEU A 256 -13.04 -12.32 -6.53
C LEU A 256 -14.24 -11.83 -7.38
N PRO A 257 -15.47 -11.96 -6.91
CA PRO A 257 -16.69 -11.71 -7.69
C PRO A 257 -17.00 -10.21 -7.80
N MET A 258 -16.11 -9.41 -8.39
CA MET A 258 -16.17 -7.94 -8.43
C MET A 258 -17.49 -7.41 -8.99
N ALA A 259 -18.09 -8.13 -9.96
CA ALA A 259 -19.38 -7.77 -10.55
C ALA A 259 -20.56 -7.99 -9.59
N ARG A 260 -20.40 -8.86 -8.59
CA ARG A 260 -21.46 -9.19 -7.60
C ARG A 260 -21.36 -8.36 -6.32
N ILE A 261 -20.28 -7.57 -6.16
CA ILE A 261 -20.04 -6.68 -5.01
C ILE A 261 -19.84 -5.22 -5.44
N PRO A 262 -20.77 -4.66 -6.26
CA PRO A 262 -20.57 -3.31 -6.82
C PRO A 262 -20.56 -2.21 -5.75
N CYS A 263 -21.31 -2.34 -4.66
CA CYS A 263 -21.27 -1.39 -3.54
C CYS A 263 -19.91 -1.41 -2.85
N THR A 264 -19.39 -2.60 -2.55
CA THR A 264 -18.06 -2.79 -1.96
C THR A 264 -16.99 -2.19 -2.85
N MET A 265 -17.06 -2.42 -4.17
CA MET A 265 -16.07 -1.87 -5.10
C MET A 265 -16.11 -0.34 -5.19
N ARG A 266 -17.29 0.27 -5.14
CA ARG A 266 -17.42 1.74 -5.07
C ARG A 266 -16.89 2.29 -3.75
N PHE A 267 -17.21 1.63 -2.66
CA PHE A 267 -16.71 1.99 -1.33
C PHE A 267 -15.17 1.94 -1.26
N LEU A 268 -14.56 0.85 -1.73
CA LEU A 268 -13.10 0.71 -1.78
C LEU A 268 -12.43 1.79 -2.65
N LYS A 269 -13.01 2.09 -3.81
CA LYS A 269 -12.52 3.18 -4.68
C LYS A 269 -12.54 4.51 -3.97
N GLU A 270 -13.60 4.80 -3.22
CA GLU A 270 -13.73 6.07 -2.51
C GLU A 270 -12.78 6.16 -1.32
N VAL A 271 -12.60 5.06 -0.58
CA VAL A 271 -11.57 4.97 0.47
C VAL A 271 -10.18 5.26 -0.13
N MET A 272 -9.81 4.60 -1.23
CA MET A 272 -8.52 4.81 -1.89
C MET A 272 -8.37 6.21 -2.49
N ARG A 273 -9.44 6.86 -2.90
CA ARG A 273 -9.42 8.24 -3.38
C ARG A 273 -9.14 9.21 -2.24
N LEU A 274 -9.94 9.16 -1.18
CA LEU A 274 -9.84 10.11 -0.07
C LEU A 274 -8.62 9.87 0.82
N TYR A 275 -8.26 8.63 1.03
CA TYR A 275 -7.16 8.23 1.89
C TYR A 275 -5.95 7.73 1.08
N SER A 276 -5.70 8.35 -0.10
CA SER A 276 -4.56 8.00 -0.96
C SER A 276 -3.28 7.75 -0.18
N THR A 277 -2.60 6.65 -0.46
CA THR A 277 -1.41 6.25 0.30
C THR A 277 -0.42 5.52 -0.62
N PRO A 278 0.83 5.97 -0.77
CA PRO A 278 1.41 7.22 -0.23
C PRO A 278 0.88 8.46 -0.94
N PHE A 279 1.00 9.64 -0.31
CA PHE A 279 0.53 10.90 -0.89
C PHE A 279 1.30 11.29 -2.14
N ASN A 280 2.61 11.14 -2.09
CA ASN A 280 3.53 11.55 -3.14
C ASN A 280 4.35 10.38 -3.68
N ASN A 281 4.52 10.38 -4.99
CA ASN A 281 5.41 9.47 -5.70
C ASN A 281 6.62 10.26 -6.18
N ARG A 282 7.79 9.98 -5.60
CA ARG A 282 9.03 10.68 -5.94
C ARG A 282 9.73 10.02 -7.11
N ARG A 283 10.32 10.84 -7.96
CA ARG A 283 11.22 10.45 -9.06
C ARG A 283 12.45 11.33 -9.04
N VAL A 284 13.54 10.87 -9.60
CA VAL A 284 14.77 11.65 -9.80
C VAL A 284 15.07 11.73 -11.28
N ALA A 285 15.32 12.93 -11.79
CA ALA A 285 15.78 13.12 -13.15
C ALA A 285 17.18 12.50 -13.33
N ALA A 286 17.32 11.60 -14.30
CA ALA A 286 18.58 10.95 -14.61
C ALA A 286 19.43 11.70 -15.65
N CYS A 287 18.83 12.69 -16.27
CA CYS A 287 19.45 13.63 -17.20
C CYS A 287 18.69 14.94 -17.19
N ASP A 288 19.19 15.93 -17.89
CA ASP A 288 18.49 17.19 -18.09
C ASP A 288 17.21 16.98 -18.89
N LEU A 289 16.10 17.55 -18.43
CA LEU A 289 14.75 17.40 -18.96
C LEU A 289 14.08 18.77 -19.16
N GLN A 290 13.04 18.80 -19.98
CA GLN A 290 12.15 19.94 -20.12
C GLN A 290 10.73 19.52 -19.71
N VAL A 291 10.09 20.27 -18.80
CA VAL A 291 8.70 20.02 -18.36
C VAL A 291 7.95 21.36 -18.42
N GLU A 292 7.00 21.47 -19.32
CA GLU A 292 6.20 22.70 -19.53
C GLU A 292 7.05 23.98 -19.65
N GLY A 293 8.13 23.89 -20.41
CA GLY A 293 9.04 25.03 -20.62
C GLY A 293 10.02 25.28 -19.46
N GLN A 294 9.96 24.53 -18.38
CA GLN A 294 10.94 24.61 -17.28
C GLN A 294 12.08 23.64 -17.53
N ALA A 295 13.31 24.15 -17.51
CA ALA A 295 14.51 23.33 -17.54
C ALA A 295 14.71 22.65 -16.19
N ILE A 296 14.96 21.34 -16.20
CA ILE A 296 15.12 20.50 -15.02
C ILE A 296 16.44 19.77 -15.15
N THR A 297 17.34 20.08 -14.26
CA THR A 297 18.69 19.51 -14.28
C THR A 297 18.70 18.09 -13.75
N GLU A 298 19.68 17.31 -14.17
CA GLU A 298 19.99 15.98 -13.63
C GLU A 298 20.04 16.02 -12.09
N GLY A 299 19.49 14.99 -11.46
CA GLY A 299 19.41 14.89 -9.99
C GLY A 299 18.23 15.60 -9.35
N THR A 300 17.44 16.39 -10.10
CA THR A 300 16.24 17.06 -9.56
C THR A 300 15.19 16.03 -9.14
N VAL A 301 14.64 16.21 -7.94
CA VAL A 301 13.55 15.37 -7.41
C VAL A 301 12.20 15.90 -7.89
N PHE A 302 11.42 15.01 -8.49
CA PHE A 302 10.02 15.26 -8.82
C PHE A 302 9.09 14.64 -7.80
N GLU A 303 8.04 15.33 -7.45
CA GLU A 303 6.92 14.79 -6.68
C GLU A 303 5.64 14.78 -7.52
N LEU A 304 5.07 13.60 -7.72
CA LEU A 304 3.78 13.39 -8.35
C LEU A 304 2.79 13.02 -7.25
N SER A 305 1.71 13.79 -7.06
CA SER A 305 0.80 13.58 -5.94
C SER A 305 -0.56 13.06 -6.36
N SER A 306 -0.85 11.78 -6.08
CA SER A 306 -2.20 11.24 -6.16
C SER A 306 -3.13 11.91 -5.15
N PHE A 307 -2.64 12.25 -3.97
CA PHE A 307 -3.42 12.87 -2.90
C PHE A 307 -4.05 14.20 -3.33
N ILE A 308 -3.26 15.09 -3.95
CA ILE A 308 -3.76 16.39 -4.44
C ILE A 308 -4.72 16.20 -5.61
N GLN A 309 -4.36 15.32 -6.57
CA GLN A 309 -5.24 15.06 -7.72
C GLN A 309 -6.59 14.50 -7.32
N HIS A 310 -6.63 13.59 -6.34
CA HIS A 310 -7.85 12.96 -5.86
C HIS A 310 -8.74 13.91 -5.04
N ARG A 311 -8.22 15.06 -4.60
CA ARG A 311 -8.92 16.04 -3.77
C ARG A 311 -9.15 17.41 -4.46
N SER A 312 -8.80 17.53 -5.72
CA SER A 312 -8.96 18.78 -6.47
C SER A 312 -10.40 18.95 -6.96
N ALA A 313 -11.00 20.10 -6.62
CA ALA A 313 -12.34 20.50 -7.09
C ALA A 313 -12.42 20.66 -8.62
N LYS A 314 -11.27 20.84 -9.30
CA LYS A 314 -11.19 20.85 -10.75
C LYS A 314 -11.66 19.54 -11.38
N TYR A 315 -11.46 18.40 -10.69
CA TYR A 315 -11.69 17.06 -11.23
C TYR A 315 -12.82 16.32 -10.54
N TRP A 316 -13.17 16.67 -9.30
CA TRP A 316 -14.12 15.96 -8.46
C TRP A 316 -15.16 16.93 -7.90
N ASP A 317 -16.44 16.59 -8.02
CA ASP A 317 -17.51 17.31 -7.32
C ASP A 317 -17.39 16.96 -5.84
N ASP A 318 -17.52 17.97 -4.96
CA ASP A 318 -17.38 17.81 -3.51
C ASP A 318 -16.20 16.90 -3.12
N PRO A 319 -14.96 17.30 -3.50
CA PRO A 319 -13.79 16.40 -3.48
C PRO A 319 -13.45 15.86 -2.10
N LEU A 320 -13.83 16.54 -1.03
CA LEU A 320 -13.56 16.11 0.35
C LEU A 320 -14.70 15.28 0.96
N GLN A 321 -15.86 15.24 0.30
CA GLN A 321 -16.98 14.40 0.74
C GLN A 321 -16.72 12.94 0.38
N PHE A 322 -17.01 12.03 1.34
CA PHE A 322 -17.02 10.59 1.11
C PHE A 322 -18.33 10.19 0.43
N ASP A 323 -18.26 9.92 -0.86
CA ASP A 323 -19.41 9.58 -1.68
C ASP A 323 -19.09 8.43 -2.65
N PRO A 324 -19.27 7.16 -2.23
CA PRO A 324 -19.06 6.02 -3.12
C PRO A 324 -19.99 5.99 -4.35
N ASP A 325 -21.12 6.68 -4.31
CA ASP A 325 -22.03 6.72 -5.46
C ASP A 325 -21.53 7.63 -6.60
N ARG A 326 -20.45 8.42 -6.38
CA ARG A 326 -19.74 9.10 -7.48
C ARG A 326 -19.19 8.13 -8.54
N TRP A 327 -19.01 6.86 -8.17
CA TRP A 327 -18.52 5.79 -9.05
C TRP A 327 -19.61 5.06 -9.82
N LEU A 328 -20.88 5.45 -9.67
CA LEU A 328 -21.97 4.96 -10.50
C LEU A 328 -21.76 5.36 -11.97
N PRO A 329 -22.11 4.50 -12.93
CA PRO A 329 -21.91 4.77 -14.36
C PRO A 329 -22.45 6.12 -14.82
N GLU A 330 -23.65 6.47 -14.36
CA GLU A 330 -24.38 7.71 -14.68
C GLU A 330 -23.77 8.97 -14.06
N ARG A 331 -23.02 8.85 -12.96
CA ARG A 331 -22.35 9.96 -12.26
C ARG A 331 -20.87 10.04 -12.55
N ARG A 332 -20.33 9.01 -13.18
CA ARG A 332 -18.90 8.87 -13.39
C ARG A 332 -18.39 9.86 -14.43
N LYS A 333 -17.68 10.89 -13.98
CA LYS A 333 -16.86 11.71 -14.84
C LYS A 333 -15.67 10.93 -15.41
N ARG A 334 -15.03 11.47 -16.45
CA ARG A 334 -13.80 10.89 -17.00
C ARG A 334 -12.70 10.90 -15.92
N THR A 335 -12.41 9.73 -15.37
CA THR A 335 -11.42 9.55 -14.29
C THR A 335 -10.10 8.94 -14.76
N ALA A 336 -9.97 8.65 -16.07
CA ALA A 336 -8.75 8.13 -16.65
C ALA A 336 -7.58 9.12 -16.47
N GLY A 337 -6.49 8.66 -15.85
CA GLY A 337 -5.34 9.48 -15.51
C GLY A 337 -5.51 10.38 -14.27
N ILE A 338 -6.75 10.55 -13.78
CA ILE A 338 -7.05 11.35 -12.57
C ILE A 338 -7.12 10.46 -11.35
N TYR A 339 -7.79 9.31 -11.45
CA TYR A 339 -7.84 8.33 -10.38
C TYR A 339 -6.68 7.35 -10.52
N VAL A 340 -5.66 7.52 -9.69
CA VAL A 340 -4.39 6.79 -9.72
C VAL A 340 -4.03 6.23 -8.33
N PRO A 341 -4.90 5.38 -7.73
CA PRO A 341 -4.72 4.90 -6.35
C PRO A 341 -3.47 4.04 -6.18
N TYR A 342 -2.96 3.48 -7.26
CA TYR A 342 -1.75 2.66 -7.32
C TYR A 342 -0.56 3.37 -7.97
N GLY A 343 -0.63 4.71 -8.07
CA GLY A 343 0.39 5.53 -8.72
C GLY A 343 0.22 5.60 -10.23
N PHE A 344 1.17 6.22 -10.90
CA PHE A 344 1.10 6.57 -12.32
C PHE A 344 1.41 5.37 -13.23
N PRO A 345 0.84 5.32 -14.47
CA PRO A 345 0.77 4.10 -15.29
C PRO A 345 2.08 3.37 -15.54
N THR A 346 3.17 4.08 -15.84
CA THR A 346 4.46 3.44 -16.17
C THR A 346 5.13 2.76 -14.97
N ARG A 347 4.80 3.22 -13.76
CA ARG A 347 5.36 2.70 -12.48
C ARG A 347 4.28 2.44 -11.44
N SER A 348 3.07 2.12 -11.89
CA SER A 348 1.98 1.73 -11.01
C SER A 348 2.36 0.52 -10.14
N CYS A 349 1.71 0.36 -9.00
CA CYS A 349 2.00 -0.72 -8.06
C CYS A 349 1.84 -2.09 -8.72
N VAL A 350 2.90 -2.90 -8.72
CA VAL A 350 2.88 -4.27 -9.26
C VAL A 350 2.09 -5.25 -8.38
N GLY A 351 1.90 -4.92 -7.10
CA GLY A 351 1.10 -5.69 -6.15
C GLY A 351 -0.37 -5.29 -6.08
N SER A 352 -0.86 -4.43 -7.00
CA SER A 352 -2.25 -3.92 -6.94
C SER A 352 -3.31 -5.02 -6.97
N ALA A 353 -3.08 -6.10 -7.71
CA ALA A 353 -3.99 -7.26 -7.74
C ALA A 353 -4.12 -7.91 -6.35
N VAL A 354 -2.98 -8.23 -5.71
CA VAL A 354 -2.95 -8.80 -4.36
C VAL A 354 -3.52 -7.83 -3.34
N GLY A 355 -3.19 -6.53 -3.43
CA GLY A 355 -3.71 -5.50 -2.53
C GLY A 355 -5.24 -5.34 -2.63
N ASN A 356 -5.80 -5.31 -3.85
CA ASN A 356 -7.26 -5.28 -4.04
C ASN A 356 -7.93 -6.54 -3.49
N ALA A 357 -7.39 -7.72 -3.80
CA ALA A 357 -7.89 -8.98 -3.30
C ALA A 357 -7.92 -8.99 -1.77
N GLN A 358 -6.83 -8.56 -1.13
CA GLN A 358 -6.74 -8.51 0.33
C GLN A 358 -7.76 -7.55 0.96
N LEU A 359 -8.02 -6.39 0.35
CA LEU A 359 -9.06 -5.46 0.83
C LEU A 359 -10.47 -6.07 0.68
N VAL A 360 -10.74 -6.78 -0.42
CA VAL A 360 -12.02 -7.49 -0.61
C VAL A 360 -12.18 -8.60 0.45
N LEU A 361 -11.14 -9.39 0.72
CA LEU A 361 -11.15 -10.41 1.75
C LEU A 361 -11.38 -9.80 3.15
N LEU A 362 -10.77 -8.65 3.44
CA LEU A 362 -11.03 -7.94 4.69
C LEU A 362 -12.49 -7.47 4.79
N CYS A 363 -13.06 -6.89 3.72
CA CYS A 363 -14.48 -6.54 3.67
C CYS A 363 -15.36 -7.74 3.93
N ALA A 364 -15.09 -8.89 3.30
CA ALA A 364 -15.83 -10.13 3.50
C ALA A 364 -15.77 -10.61 4.96
N LEU A 365 -14.59 -10.60 5.58
CA LEU A 365 -14.42 -10.98 6.99
C LEU A 365 -15.18 -10.04 7.92
N LEU A 366 -15.10 -8.72 7.71
CA LEU A 366 -15.80 -7.72 8.51
C LEU A 366 -17.34 -7.76 8.27
N ALA A 367 -17.76 -8.08 7.07
CA ALA A 367 -19.19 -8.19 6.73
C ALA A 367 -19.84 -9.44 7.35
N ARG A 368 -19.16 -10.57 7.36
CA ARG A 368 -19.74 -11.87 7.68
C ARG A 368 -19.39 -12.40 9.06
N GLU A 369 -18.17 -12.16 9.54
CA GLU A 369 -17.64 -12.88 10.69
C GLU A 369 -17.23 -11.98 11.86
N PHE A 370 -16.81 -10.76 11.59
CA PHE A 370 -16.28 -9.88 12.61
C PHE A 370 -16.99 -8.54 12.66
N ARG A 371 -17.08 -7.98 13.85
CA ARG A 371 -17.54 -6.61 14.07
C ARG A 371 -16.49 -5.84 14.87
N PHE A 372 -16.18 -4.63 14.45
CA PHE A 372 -15.46 -3.67 15.26
C PHE A 372 -16.44 -2.68 15.87
N THR A 373 -16.36 -2.49 17.18
CA THR A 373 -17.14 -1.51 17.92
C THR A 373 -16.18 -0.49 18.49
N PRO A 374 -16.23 0.78 18.02
CA PRO A 374 -15.42 1.84 18.60
C PRO A 374 -15.80 2.09 20.07
N SER A 375 -14.85 2.58 20.89
CA SER A 375 -15.13 3.04 22.23
C SER A 375 -16.07 4.26 22.20
N ALA A 376 -16.89 4.43 23.24
CA ALA A 376 -17.93 5.46 23.29
C ALA A 376 -17.38 6.90 23.21
N ASP A 377 -16.16 7.10 23.65
CA ASP A 377 -15.43 8.37 23.65
C ASP A 377 -14.63 8.61 22.37
N TYR A 378 -14.59 7.61 21.43
CA TYR A 378 -13.84 7.75 20.19
C TYR A 378 -14.36 8.93 19.35
N ARG A 379 -13.44 9.75 18.88
CA ARG A 379 -13.70 10.82 17.90
C ARG A 379 -12.88 10.53 16.64
N PRO A 380 -13.54 10.42 15.47
CA PRO A 380 -12.85 10.17 14.22
C PRO A 380 -11.83 11.28 13.92
N GLU A 381 -10.58 10.87 13.79
CA GLU A 381 -9.48 11.75 13.41
C GLU A 381 -8.57 10.99 12.44
N VAL A 382 -8.10 11.68 11.40
CA VAL A 382 -7.12 11.13 10.46
C VAL A 382 -5.91 12.07 10.39
N ARG A 383 -4.75 11.56 10.77
CA ARG A 383 -3.49 12.27 10.58
C ARG A 383 -3.06 12.12 9.12
N MET A 384 -2.65 13.23 8.52
CA MET A 384 -2.21 13.29 7.13
C MET A 384 -0.69 13.54 7.07
N GLU A 385 0.12 12.49 7.23
CA GLU A 385 1.57 12.56 7.40
C GLU A 385 2.32 11.72 6.36
N GLY A 386 2.14 12.05 5.07
CA GLY A 386 2.63 11.23 3.94
C GLY A 386 1.79 9.98 3.68
N PHE A 387 1.01 9.58 4.70
CA PHE A 387 -0.04 8.56 4.69
C PHE A 387 -1.26 9.10 5.42
N ALA A 388 -2.45 8.60 5.06
CA ALA A 388 -3.64 8.80 5.88
C ALA A 388 -3.64 7.75 7.01
N ILE A 389 -3.61 8.20 8.25
CA ILE A 389 -3.48 7.35 9.44
C ILE A 389 -4.63 7.67 10.38
N PRO A 390 -5.63 6.78 10.56
CA PRO A 390 -6.62 6.94 11.61
C PRO A 390 -5.94 7.02 12.98
N ALA A 391 -6.20 8.10 13.72
CA ALA A 391 -5.59 8.33 15.01
C ALA A 391 -6.44 7.71 16.13
N ALA A 392 -5.77 6.99 17.04
CA ALA A 392 -6.37 6.46 18.26
C ALA A 392 -7.74 5.75 18.03
N LEU A 393 -7.83 4.91 17.02
CA LEU A 393 -9.06 4.16 16.67
C LEU A 393 -9.32 3.08 17.73
N HIS A 394 -9.63 3.52 18.97
CA HIS A 394 -9.87 2.63 20.09
C HIS A 394 -11.22 1.91 19.99
N GLY A 395 -11.23 0.63 20.35
CA GLY A 395 -12.43 -0.19 20.31
C GLY A 395 -12.15 -1.66 20.54
N THR A 396 -13.13 -2.50 20.19
CA THR A 396 -13.07 -3.95 20.41
C THR A 396 -13.56 -4.69 19.19
N PHE A 397 -12.82 -5.72 18.78
CA PHE A 397 -13.33 -6.71 17.83
C PHE A 397 -14.12 -7.79 18.54
N SER A 398 -15.18 -8.25 17.91
CA SER A 398 -15.99 -9.41 18.34
C SER A 398 -16.35 -10.28 17.14
N ARG A 399 -16.60 -11.57 17.40
CA ARG A 399 -17.28 -12.42 16.41
C ARG A 399 -18.73 -11.97 16.27
N ARG A 400 -19.24 -12.01 15.04
CA ARG A 400 -20.67 -11.83 14.80
C ARG A 400 -21.39 -13.10 15.22
N THR A 401 -22.48 -12.96 15.97
CA THR A 401 -23.38 -14.08 16.27
C THR A 401 -24.22 -14.37 15.04
N ALA A 402 -24.32 -15.65 14.67
CA ALA A 402 -25.22 -16.06 13.59
C ALA A 402 -26.66 -15.61 13.93
N GLY A 403 -27.20 -14.64 13.17
CA GLY A 403 -28.58 -14.17 13.34
C GLY A 403 -28.76 -12.78 13.98
N ALA A 404 -27.71 -11.95 14.10
CA ALA A 404 -27.85 -10.55 14.52
C ALA A 404 -27.73 -9.57 13.34
#